data_c30d580e78e2f9b5a85d139fc9085552
#
_entry.id   c30d580e78e2f9b5a85d139fc9085552
#
_cell.length_a   1.000
_cell.length_b   1.000
_cell.length_c   1.000
_cell.angle_alpha   90.00
_cell.angle_beta   90.00
_cell.angle_gamma   90.00
#
_symmetry.space_group_name_H-M   'P 1'
#
loop_
_entity.id
_entity.type
_entity.pdbx_description
1 polymer ?
#
loop_
_entity_poly.entity_id
_entity_poly.type
_entity_poly.pdbx_seq_one_letter_code
_entity_poly.pdbx_strand_id
1 'polypeptide(L)'
;FAADDTYTITISGDNVVAGHIYEAYQIFKGDLAEKDSKTILSNIEWGSSVNGDALLTALKADATLGNDFKDCTTAAQVADVLATYGSDAGKTQQFAKLAGANLNATVAGTSTWNESGKNYSISSLAPGYYLVKDKDDSAPSSDAYTRYILQVVHNVTVNAKTDVPTVDKNIKEGDTSVKANNASIGDVINYEVKSAVPDMTGYTKYFFVLNDTMSKGLTFNNDVAVTIGDTTLDADKYTVAYNTDTATGITTIEIVIKDFINYTKGAAILVTYSATLNQDASLDPVAGNPNKVQLTYSNNPNVDGKGDPKNPDKPGEGAPTGKTPESETKTYVTGIKLTKVDGADHNKMLTGAKFKIEGNGVKVVLVNKEVYEETSDGTYYMLKTGTYTETAPIDETASSYDSTTTKYKKVTAVTKDTVNTKVNATGYVDEKGVLTFEGLGEGTYTIKEIVAPNGYNLLKAPIKVEIKANATFAKCEWTVTADGKPVTADNNLYAFLIENKSGAELPSTGGIGTTVFYVLGGLLVVCAGVLLITKRRMNKNA
;
A
#
# COMPACT_ATOMS: atom_id res chain seq x y z
N PHE A 1 64.78 -16.29 -1.55
CA PHE A 1 63.33 -16.08 -1.65
C PHE A 1 63.02 -15.72 -3.10
N ALA A 2 62.13 -16.47 -3.75
CA ALA A 2 61.67 -16.19 -5.13
C ALA A 2 60.95 -14.83 -5.13
N ALA A 3 61.37 -13.96 -6.03
CA ALA A 3 61.00 -12.56 -6.01
C ALA A 3 59.57 -12.23 -6.50
N ASP A 4 58.64 -13.19 -6.64
CA ASP A 4 57.36 -12.94 -7.33
C ASP A 4 56.17 -13.76 -6.78
N ASP A 5 56.14 -14.05 -5.46
CA ASP A 5 54.91 -14.62 -4.90
C ASP A 5 53.81 -13.56 -4.87
N THR A 6 52.77 -13.78 -5.71
CA THR A 6 51.59 -12.95 -5.76
C THR A 6 50.38 -13.73 -5.25
N TYR A 7 49.46 -13.03 -4.61
CA TYR A 7 48.30 -13.60 -3.94
C TYR A 7 46.99 -13.03 -4.47
N THR A 8 45.90 -13.73 -4.19
CA THR A 8 44.55 -13.33 -4.58
C THR A 8 43.67 -13.14 -3.35
N ILE A 9 42.94 -12.05 -3.33
CA ILE A 9 41.80 -11.84 -2.43
C ILE A 9 40.55 -12.27 -3.16
N THR A 10 39.79 -13.21 -2.59
CA THR A 10 38.48 -13.63 -3.09
C THR A 10 37.40 -13.06 -2.15
N ILE A 11 36.41 -12.35 -2.72
CA ILE A 11 35.25 -11.83 -2.00
C ILE A 11 34.05 -12.68 -2.41
N SER A 12 33.49 -13.43 -1.46
CA SER A 12 32.40 -14.39 -1.67
C SER A 12 31.32 -14.26 -0.59
N GLY A 13 30.23 -15.00 -0.70
CA GLY A 13 29.14 -15.04 0.27
C GLY A 13 27.79 -15.35 -0.39
N ASP A 14 26.78 -15.67 0.41
CA ASP A 14 25.49 -16.18 -0.09
C ASP A 14 24.69 -15.14 -0.91
N ASN A 15 24.92 -13.84 -0.69
CA ASN A 15 24.16 -12.75 -1.32
C ASN A 15 25.04 -11.83 -2.17
N VAL A 16 26.19 -12.31 -2.66
CA VAL A 16 27.07 -11.50 -3.49
C VAL A 16 26.46 -11.34 -4.88
N VAL A 17 26.32 -10.10 -5.33
CA VAL A 17 25.73 -9.73 -6.62
C VAL A 17 26.77 -9.07 -7.52
N ALA A 18 26.56 -9.16 -8.84
CA ALA A 18 27.36 -8.42 -9.81
C ALA A 18 27.09 -6.91 -9.73
N GLY A 19 28.07 -6.10 -10.17
CA GLY A 19 27.93 -4.65 -10.26
C GLY A 19 28.87 -3.89 -9.35
N HIS A 20 29.48 -4.52 -8.35
CA HIS A 20 30.56 -3.94 -7.56
C HIS A 20 31.88 -3.88 -8.31
N ILE A 21 32.70 -2.88 -7.99
CA ILE A 21 34.10 -2.82 -8.38
C ILE A 21 34.90 -2.63 -7.09
N TYR A 22 35.53 -3.70 -6.60
CA TYR A 22 36.42 -3.61 -5.44
C TYR A 22 37.83 -3.23 -5.86
N GLU A 23 38.45 -2.34 -5.11
CA GLU A 23 39.84 -1.92 -5.29
C GLU A 23 40.65 -2.23 -4.03
N ALA A 24 41.83 -2.80 -4.20
CA ALA A 24 42.78 -3.07 -3.12
C ALA A 24 43.86 -1.98 -3.09
N TYR A 25 44.09 -1.44 -1.89
CA TYR A 25 45.06 -0.41 -1.60
C TYR A 25 46.09 -0.91 -0.60
N GLN A 26 47.36 -0.94 -0.98
CA GLN A 26 48.44 -1.42 -0.09
C GLN A 26 48.77 -0.34 0.94
N ILE A 27 48.43 -0.61 2.19
CA ILE A 27 48.72 0.28 3.35
C ILE A 27 50.12 0.02 3.90
N PHE A 28 50.50 -1.24 4.06
CA PHE A 28 51.84 -1.65 4.38
C PHE A 28 52.37 -2.66 3.38
N LYS A 29 53.62 -2.55 3.02
CA LYS A 29 54.40 -3.56 2.31
C LYS A 29 55.47 -4.14 3.27
N GLY A 30 56.02 -5.28 2.93
CA GLY A 30 57.06 -5.92 3.69
C GLY A 30 57.49 -7.24 3.09
N ASP A 31 58.41 -7.90 3.73
CA ASP A 31 58.93 -9.22 3.36
C ASP A 31 58.21 -10.33 4.10
N LEU A 32 58.08 -11.50 3.46
CA LEU A 32 57.58 -12.69 4.14
C LEU A 32 58.60 -13.25 5.10
N ALA A 33 58.20 -13.61 6.31
CA ALA A 33 58.99 -14.27 7.31
C ALA A 33 58.15 -15.31 8.06
N GLU A 34 58.82 -16.24 8.73
CA GLU A 34 58.17 -17.24 9.57
C GLU A 34 58.35 -16.87 11.04
N LYS A 35 57.23 -16.87 11.80
CA LYS A 35 57.24 -16.71 13.27
C LYS A 35 56.22 -17.69 13.86
N ASP A 36 56.67 -18.53 14.78
CA ASP A 36 55.83 -19.52 15.46
C ASP A 36 55.02 -20.40 14.48
N SER A 37 55.69 -20.84 13.40
CA SER A 37 55.09 -21.62 12.29
C SER A 37 53.96 -20.90 11.54
N LYS A 38 53.94 -19.59 11.56
CA LYS A 38 53.02 -18.74 10.79
C LYS A 38 53.80 -17.81 9.87
N THR A 39 53.37 -17.70 8.63
CA THR A 39 53.87 -16.70 7.69
C THR A 39 53.37 -15.33 8.12
N ILE A 40 54.28 -14.40 8.31
CA ILE A 40 54.00 -13.00 8.72
C ILE A 40 54.64 -12.02 7.76
N LEU A 41 54.19 -10.78 7.81
CA LEU A 41 54.82 -9.64 7.15
C LEU A 41 55.88 -9.06 8.08
N SER A 42 57.12 -8.88 7.58
CA SER A 42 58.29 -8.34 8.28
C SER A 42 58.90 -7.18 7.49
N ASN A 43 59.83 -6.44 8.05
CA ASN A 43 60.45 -5.28 7.43
C ASN A 43 59.37 -4.28 6.89
N ILE A 44 58.40 -3.96 7.74
CA ILE A 44 57.22 -3.22 7.35
C ILE A 44 57.58 -1.77 7.02
N GLU A 45 57.14 -1.34 5.83
CA GLU A 45 57.18 0.03 5.33
C GLU A 45 55.79 0.48 4.89
N TRP A 46 55.60 1.79 4.69
CA TRP A 46 54.39 2.26 4.08
C TRP A 46 54.21 1.68 2.68
N GLY A 47 52.99 1.24 2.39
CA GLY A 47 52.60 0.72 1.08
C GLY A 47 52.50 1.80 0.01
N SER A 48 52.40 1.36 -1.24
CA SER A 48 52.35 2.24 -2.40
C SER A 48 51.06 3.06 -2.55
N SER A 49 50.00 2.65 -1.85
CA SER A 49 48.64 3.21 -2.03
C SER A 49 48.24 4.23 -0.93
N VAL A 50 49.10 4.52 0.02
CA VAL A 50 48.80 5.37 1.17
C VAL A 50 49.78 6.56 1.26
N ASN A 51 49.28 7.70 1.68
CA ASN A 51 50.14 8.80 2.20
C ASN A 51 50.44 8.52 3.68
N GLY A 52 51.55 7.86 3.93
CA GLY A 52 51.92 7.38 5.26
C GLY A 52 52.06 8.47 6.31
N ASP A 53 52.67 9.62 5.94
CA ASP A 53 52.86 10.75 6.87
C ASP A 53 51.51 11.38 7.25
N ALA A 54 50.61 11.51 6.27
CA ALA A 54 49.28 12.05 6.50
C ALA A 54 48.45 11.08 7.36
N LEU A 55 48.52 9.77 7.08
CA LEU A 55 47.86 8.75 7.90
C LEU A 55 48.37 8.76 9.34
N LEU A 56 49.71 8.80 9.56
CA LEU A 56 50.30 8.87 10.90
C LEU A 56 49.83 10.10 11.66
N THR A 57 49.76 11.24 10.99
CA THR A 57 49.24 12.49 11.57
C THR A 57 47.79 12.34 11.98
N ALA A 58 46.94 11.75 11.11
CA ALA A 58 45.54 11.52 11.38
C ALA A 58 45.31 10.55 12.51
N LEU A 59 46.11 9.45 12.59
CA LEU A 59 46.07 8.48 13.69
C LEU A 59 46.36 9.12 15.04
N LYS A 60 47.40 9.97 15.13
CA LYS A 60 47.74 10.69 16.36
C LYS A 60 46.69 11.71 16.80
N ALA A 61 45.96 12.29 15.87
CA ALA A 61 44.93 13.29 16.13
C ALA A 61 43.56 12.65 16.45
N ASP A 62 43.36 11.37 16.20
CA ASP A 62 42.10 10.69 16.38
C ASP A 62 41.70 10.56 17.84
N ALA A 63 40.45 10.88 18.19
CA ALA A 63 39.97 10.87 19.57
C ALA A 63 39.95 9.47 20.21
N THR A 64 39.81 8.42 19.42
CA THR A 64 39.73 7.03 19.85
C THR A 64 41.10 6.36 19.85
N LEU A 65 41.90 6.57 18.79
CA LEU A 65 43.14 5.86 18.54
C LEU A 65 44.38 6.67 18.90
N GLY A 66 44.29 7.98 19.03
CA GLY A 66 45.43 8.89 19.12
C GLY A 66 46.41 8.55 20.25
N ASN A 67 45.88 8.09 21.39
CA ASN A 67 46.75 7.69 22.52
C ASN A 67 47.59 6.45 22.23
N ASP A 68 47.06 5.52 21.40
CA ASP A 68 47.78 4.28 21.05
C ASP A 68 48.93 4.57 20.07
N PHE A 69 48.79 5.58 19.19
CA PHE A 69 49.77 5.91 18.15
C PHE A 69 50.64 7.13 18.44
N LYS A 70 50.50 7.77 19.60
CA LYS A 70 51.18 9.04 19.94
C LYS A 70 52.70 9.00 19.77
N ASP A 71 53.32 7.86 20.10
CA ASP A 71 54.77 7.68 20.08
C ASP A 71 55.28 7.04 18.77
N CYS A 72 54.41 6.66 17.84
CA CYS A 72 54.78 6.07 16.56
C CYS A 72 55.42 7.12 15.64
N THR A 73 56.48 6.72 14.96
CA THR A 73 57.20 7.56 13.95
C THR A 73 57.41 6.81 12.64
N THR A 74 57.22 5.49 12.62
CA THR A 74 57.42 4.63 11.44
C THR A 74 56.22 3.74 11.15
N ALA A 75 56.11 3.24 9.93
CA ALA A 75 55.11 2.25 9.52
C ALA A 75 55.17 0.99 10.38
N ALA A 76 56.40 0.50 10.70
CA ALA A 76 56.59 -0.69 11.55
C ALA A 76 55.98 -0.51 12.95
N GLN A 77 56.19 0.64 13.58
CA GLN A 77 55.62 0.94 14.90
C GLN A 77 54.08 1.03 14.83
N VAL A 78 53.53 1.58 13.76
CA VAL A 78 52.06 1.59 13.54
C VAL A 78 51.54 0.17 13.40
N ALA A 79 52.22 -0.68 12.63
CA ALA A 79 51.84 -2.10 12.49
C ALA A 79 51.93 -2.88 13.80
N ASP A 80 52.94 -2.60 14.64
CA ASP A 80 53.08 -3.21 15.97
C ASP A 80 51.89 -2.85 16.88
N VAL A 81 51.44 -1.60 16.87
CA VAL A 81 50.23 -1.17 17.59
C VAL A 81 49.00 -1.89 17.06
N LEU A 82 48.80 -1.94 15.75
CA LEU A 82 47.67 -2.65 15.13
C LEU A 82 47.64 -4.14 15.52
N ALA A 83 48.80 -4.79 15.61
CA ALA A 83 48.88 -6.18 16.02
C ALA A 83 48.35 -6.41 17.44
N THR A 84 48.37 -5.38 18.32
CA THR A 84 47.80 -5.46 19.67
C THR A 84 46.27 -5.40 19.68
N TYR A 85 45.62 -4.94 18.61
CA TYR A 85 44.16 -4.84 18.57
C TYR A 85 43.48 -6.21 18.48
N GLY A 86 44.14 -7.20 17.90
CA GLY A 86 43.62 -8.56 17.83
C GLY A 86 42.20 -8.63 17.26
N SER A 87 41.23 -8.99 18.11
CA SER A 87 39.81 -9.08 17.75
C SER A 87 39.02 -7.81 18.02
N ASP A 88 39.64 -6.68 18.39
CA ASP A 88 38.96 -5.41 18.60
C ASP A 88 38.50 -4.84 17.25
N ALA A 89 37.28 -5.21 16.86
CA ALA A 89 36.69 -4.78 15.60
C ALA A 89 36.50 -3.25 15.53
N GLY A 90 36.22 -2.58 16.66
CA GLY A 90 36.00 -1.15 16.73
C GLY A 90 37.25 -0.35 16.37
N LYS A 91 38.39 -0.65 17.04
CA LYS A 91 39.67 0.01 16.75
C LYS A 91 40.19 -0.29 15.36
N THR A 92 40.08 -1.55 14.90
CA THR A 92 40.47 -1.94 13.53
C THR A 92 39.63 -1.22 12.45
N GLN A 93 38.34 -1.06 12.64
CA GLN A 93 37.48 -0.31 11.72
C GLN A 93 37.79 1.18 11.71
N GLN A 94 38.10 1.78 12.89
CA GLN A 94 38.50 3.17 12.97
C GLN A 94 39.83 3.41 12.25
N PHE A 95 40.80 2.49 12.41
CA PHE A 95 42.04 2.53 11.64
C PHE A 95 41.76 2.46 10.12
N ALA A 96 40.92 1.51 9.70
CA ALA A 96 40.55 1.34 8.29
C ALA A 96 39.87 2.59 7.71
N LYS A 97 39.06 3.30 8.52
CA LYS A 97 38.45 4.58 8.13
C LYS A 97 39.50 5.65 7.88
N LEU A 98 40.44 5.81 8.80
CA LEU A 98 41.52 6.80 8.68
C LEU A 98 42.47 6.46 7.52
N ALA A 99 42.80 5.18 7.33
CA ALA A 99 43.60 4.72 6.19
C ALA A 99 42.90 5.04 4.87
N GLY A 100 41.60 4.77 4.78
CA GLY A 100 40.78 5.09 3.61
C GLY A 100 40.72 6.57 3.27
N ALA A 101 40.75 7.45 4.28
CA ALA A 101 40.76 8.90 4.08
C ALA A 101 42.16 9.45 3.67
N ASN A 102 43.22 8.65 3.80
CA ASN A 102 44.59 9.04 3.51
C ASN A 102 45.22 8.21 2.36
N LEU A 103 44.39 7.62 1.49
CA LEU A 103 44.88 6.96 0.28
C LEU A 103 45.41 7.97 -0.74
N ASN A 104 46.34 7.51 -1.56
CA ASN A 104 46.73 8.19 -2.79
C ASN A 104 46.03 7.53 -4.00
N ALA A 105 46.30 8.03 -5.20
CA ALA A 105 45.65 7.56 -6.43
C ALA A 105 46.12 6.14 -6.91
N THR A 106 47.05 5.51 -6.21
CA THR A 106 47.64 4.25 -6.63
C THR A 106 46.79 3.07 -6.13
N VAL A 107 46.13 2.37 -7.04
CA VAL A 107 45.38 1.13 -6.78
C VAL A 107 46.31 -0.05 -6.99
N ALA A 108 46.45 -0.94 -6.01
CA ALA A 108 47.28 -2.14 -6.12
C ALA A 108 46.61 -3.25 -6.92
N GLY A 109 45.29 -3.32 -6.92
CA GLY A 109 44.53 -4.29 -7.72
C GLY A 109 43.06 -3.94 -7.77
N THR A 110 42.41 -4.33 -8.87
CA THR A 110 40.94 -4.14 -9.09
C THR A 110 40.28 -5.50 -9.26
N SER A 111 39.08 -5.65 -8.76
CA SER A 111 38.35 -6.91 -8.78
C SER A 111 37.82 -7.28 -10.16
N THR A 112 37.71 -8.59 -10.40
CA THR A 112 37.00 -9.19 -11.53
C THR A 112 35.86 -10.04 -10.99
N TRP A 113 34.67 -9.88 -11.58
CA TRP A 113 33.51 -10.71 -11.27
C TRP A 113 33.61 -12.09 -11.93
N ASN A 114 33.31 -13.13 -11.16
CA ASN A 114 33.22 -14.50 -11.63
C ASN A 114 31.77 -14.96 -11.61
N GLU A 115 31.14 -15.03 -12.77
CA GLU A 115 29.72 -15.38 -12.92
C GLU A 115 29.41 -16.81 -12.43
N SER A 116 30.29 -17.77 -12.69
CA SER A 116 30.06 -19.16 -12.28
C SER A 116 30.29 -19.40 -10.79
N GLY A 117 31.26 -18.70 -10.18
CA GLY A 117 31.56 -18.79 -8.76
C GLY A 117 30.78 -17.82 -7.88
N LYS A 118 30.04 -16.88 -8.49
CA LYS A 118 29.33 -15.79 -7.79
C LYS A 118 30.24 -15.11 -6.75
N ASN A 119 31.43 -14.72 -7.19
CA ASN A 119 32.44 -14.06 -6.34
C ASN A 119 33.27 -13.05 -7.13
N TYR A 120 34.00 -12.23 -6.40
CA TYR A 120 35.01 -11.32 -6.97
C TYR A 120 36.41 -11.81 -6.62
N SER A 121 37.36 -11.59 -7.50
CA SER A 121 38.77 -11.86 -7.28
C SER A 121 39.64 -10.63 -7.58
N ILE A 122 40.56 -10.31 -6.67
CA ILE A 122 41.61 -9.32 -6.88
C ILE A 122 42.93 -10.10 -6.87
N SER A 123 43.54 -10.25 -8.02
CA SER A 123 44.72 -11.10 -8.23
C SER A 123 46.02 -10.32 -8.33
N SER A 124 47.14 -11.02 -8.28
CA SER A 124 48.49 -10.47 -8.49
C SER A 124 48.93 -9.44 -7.43
N LEU A 125 48.44 -9.62 -6.21
CA LEU A 125 48.82 -8.75 -5.09
C LEU A 125 50.14 -9.23 -4.45
N ALA A 126 51.09 -8.32 -4.26
CA ALA A 126 52.30 -8.59 -3.51
C ALA A 126 51.97 -8.82 -2.01
N PRO A 127 52.84 -9.48 -1.23
CA PRO A 127 52.65 -9.53 0.21
C PRO A 127 52.44 -8.16 0.84
N GLY A 128 51.51 -8.04 1.77
CA GLY A 128 51.20 -6.73 2.34
C GLY A 128 49.98 -6.71 3.26
N TYR A 129 49.67 -5.52 3.74
CA TYR A 129 48.46 -5.23 4.47
C TYR A 129 47.59 -4.29 3.64
N TYR A 130 46.38 -4.70 3.31
CA TYR A 130 45.55 -4.07 2.34
C TYR A 130 44.25 -3.54 2.91
N LEU A 131 43.88 -2.35 2.50
CA LEU A 131 42.51 -1.87 2.54
C LEU A 131 41.85 -2.28 1.21
N VAL A 132 40.72 -2.98 1.30
CA VAL A 132 39.87 -3.29 0.14
C VAL A 132 38.55 -2.58 0.32
N LYS A 133 38.15 -1.78 -0.63
CA LYS A 133 36.88 -1.06 -0.63
C LYS A 133 36.22 -1.09 -1.98
N ASP A 134 34.90 -0.87 -2.02
CA ASP A 134 34.23 -0.50 -3.26
C ASP A 134 34.82 0.79 -3.83
N LYS A 135 35.02 0.81 -5.14
CA LYS A 135 35.29 2.04 -5.86
C LYS A 135 34.11 3.00 -5.69
N ASP A 136 34.39 4.26 -5.51
CA ASP A 136 33.36 5.27 -5.36
C ASP A 136 32.37 5.22 -6.57
N ASP A 137 31.07 5.34 -6.28
CA ASP A 137 29.95 5.24 -7.22
C ASP A 137 29.81 3.89 -7.97
N SER A 138 30.44 2.81 -7.50
CA SER A 138 30.36 1.51 -8.15
C SER A 138 29.38 0.51 -7.51
N ALA A 139 28.97 0.72 -6.26
CA ALA A 139 28.01 -0.19 -5.64
C ALA A 139 26.61 -0.05 -6.25
N PRO A 140 25.87 -1.17 -6.52
CA PRO A 140 24.48 -1.11 -6.92
C PRO A 140 23.63 -0.34 -5.90
N SER A 141 22.59 0.37 -6.36
CA SER A 141 21.71 1.18 -5.50
C SER A 141 20.94 0.37 -4.45
N SER A 142 20.84 -0.96 -4.64
CA SER A 142 20.20 -1.90 -3.73
C SER A 142 21.16 -2.56 -2.75
N ASP A 143 22.43 -2.16 -2.74
CA ASP A 143 23.48 -2.77 -1.92
C ASP A 143 24.29 -1.71 -1.18
N ALA A 144 25.16 -2.13 -0.25
CA ALA A 144 26.03 -1.26 0.52
C ALA A 144 27.47 -1.32 0.03
N TYR A 145 28.17 -0.20 0.18
CA TYR A 145 29.61 -0.14 0.03
C TYR A 145 30.31 -0.89 1.18
N THR A 146 31.29 -1.69 0.86
CA THR A 146 32.06 -2.45 1.83
C THR A 146 33.48 -1.98 1.96
N ARG A 147 34.09 -2.29 3.10
CA ARG A 147 35.48 -2.01 3.39
C ARG A 147 36.08 -3.15 4.23
N TYR A 148 37.19 -3.72 3.77
CA TYR A 148 37.97 -4.70 4.49
C TYR A 148 39.37 -4.17 4.74
N ILE A 149 39.97 -4.57 5.84
CA ILE A 149 41.42 -4.41 6.05
C ILE A 149 41.98 -5.76 6.47
N LEU A 150 43.01 -6.23 5.77
CA LEU A 150 43.50 -7.59 5.92
C LEU A 150 44.97 -7.74 5.52
N GLN A 151 45.63 -8.72 6.15
CA GLN A 151 46.96 -9.14 5.78
C GLN A 151 46.90 -10.14 4.64
N VAL A 152 47.69 -9.93 3.59
CA VAL A 152 47.83 -10.80 2.44
C VAL A 152 49.25 -11.35 2.38
N VAL A 153 49.42 -12.54 2.93
CA VAL A 153 50.65 -13.33 2.93
C VAL A 153 50.43 -14.72 2.35
N HIS A 154 49.22 -15.00 1.89
CA HIS A 154 48.71 -16.15 1.14
C HIS A 154 47.40 -15.75 0.47
N ASN A 155 46.81 -16.63 -0.36
CA ASN A 155 45.46 -16.39 -0.89
C ASN A 155 44.44 -16.30 0.24
N VAL A 156 43.60 -15.28 0.22
CA VAL A 156 42.62 -14.97 1.26
C VAL A 156 41.21 -14.94 0.67
N THR A 157 40.27 -15.55 1.38
CA THR A 157 38.84 -15.41 1.08
C THR A 157 38.17 -14.61 2.21
N VAL A 158 37.39 -13.60 1.82
CA VAL A 158 36.58 -12.80 2.73
C VAL A 158 35.12 -12.87 2.33
N ASN A 159 34.23 -12.83 3.30
CA ASN A 159 32.79 -12.75 3.03
C ASN A 159 32.39 -11.32 2.71
N ALA A 160 31.58 -11.15 1.66
CA ALA A 160 31.01 -9.86 1.33
C ALA A 160 30.12 -9.37 2.48
N LYS A 161 30.19 -8.06 2.75
CA LYS A 161 29.28 -7.41 3.70
C LYS A 161 28.06 -6.96 2.94
N THR A 162 27.02 -7.82 2.91
CA THR A 162 25.76 -7.58 2.20
C THR A 162 24.60 -7.33 3.16
N ASP A 163 24.88 -6.88 4.38
CA ASP A 163 23.84 -6.62 5.39
C ASP A 163 23.18 -5.27 5.12
N VAL A 164 22.24 -5.30 4.18
CA VAL A 164 21.36 -4.17 3.87
C VAL A 164 19.98 -4.44 4.45
N PRO A 165 19.27 -3.40 4.93
CA PRO A 165 17.93 -3.59 5.45
C PRO A 165 16.97 -3.97 4.31
N THR A 166 15.93 -4.70 4.67
CA THR A 166 14.83 -5.09 3.77
C THR A 166 13.53 -4.50 4.26
N VAL A 167 12.52 -4.44 3.41
CA VAL A 167 11.16 -4.09 3.80
C VAL A 167 10.17 -5.12 3.29
N ASP A 168 9.20 -5.47 4.12
CA ASP A 168 8.09 -6.33 3.78
C ASP A 168 6.78 -5.69 4.26
N LYS A 169 5.99 -5.18 3.31
CA LYS A 169 4.69 -4.54 3.57
C LYS A 169 3.57 -5.54 3.41
N ASN A 170 2.67 -5.57 4.36
CA ASN A 170 1.50 -6.43 4.36
C ASN A 170 0.25 -5.67 4.83
N ILE A 171 -0.92 -6.22 4.50
CA ILE A 171 -2.21 -5.87 5.09
C ILE A 171 -2.43 -6.80 6.28
N LYS A 172 -2.82 -6.24 7.41
CA LYS A 172 -3.12 -6.98 8.64
C LYS A 172 -4.62 -7.27 8.71
N GLU A 173 -4.99 -8.55 8.61
CA GLU A 173 -6.37 -9.03 8.76
C GLU A 173 -6.46 -9.95 9.99
N GLY A 174 -6.93 -9.40 11.11
CA GLY A 174 -6.89 -10.12 12.38
C GLY A 174 -5.45 -10.51 12.73
N ASP A 175 -5.18 -11.80 12.87
CA ASP A 175 -3.84 -12.31 13.17
C ASP A 175 -3.01 -12.67 11.93
N THR A 176 -3.57 -12.53 10.73
CA THR A 176 -2.90 -12.86 9.47
C THR A 176 -2.36 -11.63 8.77
N SER A 177 -1.29 -11.83 8.00
CA SER A 177 -0.65 -10.82 7.16
C SER A 177 -0.77 -11.28 5.70
N VAL A 178 -1.34 -10.43 4.84
CA VAL A 178 -1.62 -10.76 3.44
C VAL A 178 -1.10 -9.67 2.51
N LYS A 179 -0.85 -10.03 1.24
CA LYS A 179 -0.45 -9.07 0.20
C LYS A 179 -1.62 -8.43 -0.52
N ALA A 180 -2.78 -9.02 -0.39
CA ALA A 180 -3.99 -8.49 -1.01
C ALA A 180 -5.23 -8.87 -0.19
N ASN A 181 -6.22 -8.00 -0.22
CA ASN A 181 -7.54 -8.22 0.38
C ASN A 181 -8.65 -7.59 -0.45
N ASN A 182 -9.87 -7.76 -0.01
CA ASN A 182 -11.03 -7.02 -0.50
C ASN A 182 -11.66 -6.21 0.64
N ALA A 183 -12.30 -5.12 0.29
CA ALA A 183 -12.97 -4.25 1.26
C ALA A 183 -14.10 -3.47 0.60
N SER A 184 -14.97 -2.91 1.42
CA SER A 184 -15.98 -1.92 1.00
C SER A 184 -15.47 -0.50 1.19
N ILE A 185 -15.99 0.46 0.41
CA ILE A 185 -15.71 1.88 0.64
C ILE A 185 -16.09 2.25 2.08
N GLY A 186 -15.21 2.97 2.76
CA GLY A 186 -15.33 3.34 4.18
C GLY A 186 -14.70 2.34 5.14
N ASP A 187 -14.23 1.19 4.67
CA ASP A 187 -13.46 0.26 5.50
C ASP A 187 -12.05 0.77 5.77
N VAL A 188 -11.57 0.48 6.95
CA VAL A 188 -10.20 0.79 7.37
C VAL A 188 -9.31 -0.41 7.05
N ILE A 189 -8.27 -0.15 6.29
CA ILE A 189 -7.25 -1.11 5.92
C ILE A 189 -6.02 -0.89 6.82
N ASN A 190 -5.65 -1.90 7.59
CA ASN A 190 -4.51 -1.83 8.48
C ASN A 190 -3.27 -2.38 7.77
N TYR A 191 -2.19 -1.62 7.80
CA TYR A 191 -0.90 -1.98 7.20
C TYR A 191 0.14 -2.26 8.25
N GLU A 192 1.05 -3.17 7.93
CA GLU A 192 2.28 -3.40 8.65
C GLU A 192 3.47 -3.43 7.69
N VAL A 193 4.56 -2.78 8.07
CA VAL A 193 5.83 -2.81 7.37
C VAL A 193 6.85 -3.42 8.33
N LYS A 194 7.44 -4.54 7.93
CA LYS A 194 8.46 -5.28 8.69
C LYS A 194 9.83 -5.03 8.11
N SER A 195 10.80 -4.84 8.99
CA SER A 195 12.22 -4.71 8.69
C SER A 195 13.03 -5.19 9.89
N ALA A 196 14.35 -5.05 9.83
CA ALA A 196 15.26 -5.27 10.96
C ALA A 196 16.38 -4.23 10.93
N VAL A 197 16.94 -3.95 12.10
CA VAL A 197 18.12 -3.08 12.24
C VAL A 197 19.32 -3.78 11.62
N PRO A 198 19.96 -3.21 10.56
CA PRO A 198 21.09 -3.83 9.89
C PRO A 198 22.38 -3.73 10.74
N ASP A 199 23.46 -4.35 10.27
CA ASP A 199 24.80 -4.11 10.81
C ASP A 199 25.28 -2.73 10.40
N MET A 200 25.34 -1.82 11.36
CA MET A 200 25.78 -0.44 11.16
C MET A 200 27.26 -0.23 11.58
N THR A 201 28.04 -1.30 11.70
CA THR A 201 29.46 -1.21 12.03
C THR A 201 30.22 -0.38 11.01
N GLY A 202 30.95 0.62 11.47
CA GLY A 202 31.70 1.55 10.62
C GLY A 202 30.95 2.81 10.21
N TYR A 203 29.64 2.87 10.46
CA TYR A 203 28.89 4.11 10.26
C TYR A 203 28.97 5.00 11.49
N THR A 204 29.05 6.32 11.28
CA THR A 204 28.91 7.33 12.34
C THR A 204 27.49 7.85 12.41
N LYS A 205 26.74 7.75 11.31
CA LYS A 205 25.33 8.09 11.20
C LYS A 205 24.65 7.13 10.22
N TYR A 206 23.44 6.73 10.52
CA TYR A 206 22.67 5.85 9.65
C TYR A 206 21.27 6.41 9.40
N PHE A 207 20.92 6.60 8.14
CA PHE A 207 19.58 7.03 7.72
C PHE A 207 18.69 5.82 7.51
N PHE A 208 17.47 5.89 8.00
CA PHE A 208 16.42 4.90 7.79
C PHE A 208 15.11 5.63 7.51
N VAL A 209 14.76 5.72 6.23
CA VAL A 209 13.62 6.53 5.75
C VAL A 209 12.70 5.64 4.94
N LEU A 210 11.50 5.39 5.44
CA LEU A 210 10.43 4.71 4.70
C LEU A 210 9.70 5.73 3.83
N ASN A 211 9.65 5.45 2.53
CA ASN A 211 8.91 6.22 1.54
C ASN A 211 7.74 5.38 1.06
N ASP A 212 6.55 5.80 1.40
CA ASP A 212 5.31 5.09 1.11
C ASP A 212 4.48 5.84 0.08
N THR A 213 3.73 5.12 -0.74
CA THR A 213 2.89 5.69 -1.78
C THR A 213 1.55 4.97 -1.84
N MET A 214 0.48 5.68 -1.56
CA MET A 214 -0.90 5.19 -1.63
C MET A 214 -1.59 5.69 -2.89
N SER A 215 -2.33 4.80 -3.55
CA SER A 215 -3.22 5.18 -4.64
C SER A 215 -4.35 6.10 -4.17
N LYS A 216 -4.97 6.82 -5.11
CA LYS A 216 -6.06 7.77 -4.84
C LYS A 216 -7.26 7.20 -4.10
N GLY A 217 -7.49 5.88 -4.23
CA GLY A 217 -8.57 5.16 -3.54
C GLY A 217 -8.35 4.95 -2.04
N LEU A 218 -7.20 5.34 -1.51
CA LEU A 218 -6.83 5.17 -0.11
C LEU A 218 -6.58 6.53 0.54
N THR A 219 -7.25 6.79 1.65
CA THR A 219 -7.04 7.99 2.48
C THR A 219 -6.21 7.62 3.70
N PHE A 220 -5.01 8.18 3.82
CA PHE A 220 -4.13 7.97 4.96
C PHE A 220 -4.75 8.50 6.26
N ASN A 221 -4.77 7.69 7.32
CA ASN A 221 -5.37 8.07 8.61
C ASN A 221 -4.39 8.74 9.57
N ASN A 222 -3.10 8.84 9.20
CA ASN A 222 -2.04 9.49 9.99
C ASN A 222 -1.90 8.95 11.42
N ASP A 223 -1.97 7.64 11.55
CA ASP A 223 -1.94 6.88 12.81
C ASP A 223 -0.71 5.98 12.91
N VAL A 224 0.44 6.46 12.42
CA VAL A 224 1.70 5.70 12.40
C VAL A 224 2.17 5.38 13.82
N ALA A 225 2.53 4.11 14.02
CA ALA A 225 3.24 3.66 15.20
C ALA A 225 4.48 2.85 14.78
N VAL A 226 5.59 3.05 15.48
CA VAL A 226 6.87 2.39 15.21
C VAL A 226 7.29 1.59 16.45
N THR A 227 7.62 0.32 16.26
CA THR A 227 8.16 -0.57 17.31
C THR A 227 9.51 -1.11 16.86
N ILE A 228 10.52 -1.05 17.72
CA ILE A 228 11.86 -1.62 17.48
C ILE A 228 12.19 -2.56 18.63
N GLY A 229 12.47 -3.82 18.31
CA GLY A 229 12.53 -4.90 19.29
C GLY A 229 11.16 -5.03 20.01
N ASP A 230 11.17 -4.95 21.33
CA ASP A 230 9.96 -5.02 22.14
C ASP A 230 9.45 -3.63 22.59
N THR A 231 10.02 -2.54 22.04
CA THR A 231 9.72 -1.17 22.48
C THR A 231 8.98 -0.39 21.40
N THR A 232 7.76 0.05 21.70
CA THR A 232 7.06 1.05 20.89
C THR A 232 7.69 2.42 21.14
N LEU A 233 8.11 3.08 20.07
CA LEU A 233 8.78 4.37 20.13
C LEU A 233 7.80 5.50 20.48
N ASP A 234 8.27 6.44 21.30
CA ASP A 234 7.54 7.69 21.53
C ASP A 234 7.53 8.56 20.24
N ALA A 235 6.53 9.40 20.11
CA ALA A 235 6.31 10.22 18.91
C ALA A 235 7.47 11.20 18.59
N ASP A 236 8.33 11.51 19.55
CA ASP A 236 9.54 12.33 19.35
C ASP A 236 10.71 11.56 18.71
N LYS A 237 10.64 10.22 18.65
CA LYS A 237 11.68 9.34 18.09
C LYS A 237 11.58 9.11 16.60
N TYR A 238 10.54 9.56 15.96
CA TYR A 238 10.37 9.51 14.50
C TYR A 238 9.59 10.73 14.00
N THR A 239 9.62 10.97 12.70
CA THR A 239 8.78 11.98 12.05
C THR A 239 7.95 11.35 10.96
N VAL A 240 6.73 11.86 10.78
CA VAL A 240 5.83 11.49 9.70
C VAL A 240 5.49 12.75 8.92
N ALA A 241 5.80 12.75 7.63
CA ALA A 241 5.38 13.80 6.71
C ALA A 241 4.58 13.15 5.57
N TYR A 242 3.48 13.75 5.16
CA TYR A 242 2.71 13.25 4.05
C TYR A 242 2.14 14.38 3.21
N ASN A 243 1.91 14.08 1.94
CA ASN A 243 1.30 15.00 0.98
C ASN A 243 0.41 14.23 0.01
N THR A 244 -0.80 14.73 -0.21
CA THR A 244 -1.68 14.24 -1.27
C THR A 244 -1.61 15.19 -2.45
N ASP A 245 -1.17 14.68 -3.59
CA ASP A 245 -1.16 15.42 -4.85
C ASP A 245 -2.60 15.65 -5.32
N THR A 246 -3.00 16.90 -5.45
CA THR A 246 -4.38 17.28 -5.80
C THR A 246 -4.75 16.92 -7.25
N ALA A 247 -3.78 16.77 -8.15
CA ALA A 247 -4.01 16.42 -9.54
C ALA A 247 -4.20 14.91 -9.73
N THR A 248 -3.45 14.09 -9.00
CA THR A 248 -3.46 12.62 -9.14
C THR A 248 -4.23 11.91 -8.04
N GLY A 249 -4.43 12.57 -6.90
CA GLY A 249 -4.99 11.97 -5.68
C GLY A 249 -4.04 11.01 -4.95
N ILE A 250 -2.81 10.84 -5.45
CA ILE A 250 -1.80 9.96 -4.84
C ILE A 250 -1.26 10.60 -3.57
N THR A 251 -1.19 9.81 -2.49
CA THR A 251 -0.59 10.25 -1.23
C THR A 251 0.80 9.65 -1.08
N THR A 252 1.78 10.50 -0.84
CA THR A 252 3.14 10.10 -0.45
C THR A 252 3.33 10.32 1.05
N ILE A 253 3.96 9.35 1.73
CA ILE A 253 4.21 9.39 3.17
C ILE A 253 5.70 9.10 3.38
N GLU A 254 6.35 9.93 4.17
CA GLU A 254 7.74 9.79 4.56
C GLU A 254 7.81 9.57 6.07
N ILE A 255 8.39 8.45 6.51
CA ILE A 255 8.59 8.11 7.92
C ILE A 255 10.09 8.04 8.16
N VAL A 256 10.62 8.91 9.02
CA VAL A 256 12.04 9.00 9.37
C VAL A 256 12.22 8.57 10.82
N ILE A 257 12.99 7.53 11.06
CA ILE A 257 13.37 7.11 12.42
C ILE A 257 14.62 7.89 12.82
N LYS A 258 14.52 8.62 13.93
CA LYS A 258 15.61 9.48 14.44
C LYS A 258 16.69 8.67 15.13
N ASP A 259 17.92 9.20 15.07
CA ASP A 259 19.09 8.62 15.75
C ASP A 259 19.24 7.12 15.51
N PHE A 260 18.96 6.66 14.28
CA PHE A 260 18.81 5.24 13.94
C PHE A 260 20.07 4.42 14.28
N ILE A 261 21.26 5.04 14.23
CA ILE A 261 22.53 4.42 14.57
C ILE A 261 22.58 3.81 15.99
N ASN A 262 21.71 4.27 16.89
CA ASN A 262 21.71 3.83 18.29
C ASN A 262 20.91 2.54 18.53
N TYR A 263 20.18 2.02 17.53
CA TYR A 263 19.43 0.78 17.70
C TYR A 263 20.30 -0.45 17.52
N THR A 264 19.95 -1.51 18.22
CA THR A 264 20.73 -2.75 18.28
C THR A 264 20.55 -3.56 17.00
N LYS A 265 21.66 -3.99 16.38
CA LYS A 265 21.68 -4.89 15.22
C LYS A 265 20.74 -6.09 15.43
N GLY A 266 19.96 -6.42 14.41
CA GLY A 266 19.05 -7.55 14.39
C GLY A 266 17.71 -7.31 15.11
N ALA A 267 17.52 -6.17 15.80
CA ALA A 267 16.25 -5.86 16.41
C ALA A 267 15.16 -5.74 15.31
N ALA A 268 14.02 -6.40 15.50
CA ALA A 268 12.91 -6.34 14.58
C ALA A 268 12.33 -4.91 14.53
N ILE A 269 11.98 -4.43 13.35
CA ILE A 269 11.29 -3.16 13.14
C ILE A 269 9.89 -3.46 12.63
N LEU A 270 8.89 -2.92 13.30
CA LEU A 270 7.49 -2.99 12.90
C LEU A 270 6.94 -1.57 12.83
N VAL A 271 6.50 -1.15 11.65
CA VAL A 271 5.77 0.10 11.45
C VAL A 271 4.34 -0.25 11.09
N THR A 272 3.37 0.30 11.82
CA THR A 272 1.95 0.11 11.58
C THR A 272 1.26 1.44 11.32
N TYR A 273 0.28 1.42 10.46
CA TYR A 273 -0.61 2.55 10.18
C TYR A 273 -1.83 2.07 9.42
N SER A 274 -2.81 2.93 9.21
CA SER A 274 -4.00 2.58 8.47
C SER A 274 -4.37 3.59 7.39
N ALA A 275 -5.21 3.14 6.45
CA ALA A 275 -5.88 3.99 5.49
C ALA A 275 -7.35 3.58 5.37
N THR A 276 -8.20 4.53 5.00
CA THR A 276 -9.61 4.27 4.70
C THR A 276 -9.81 4.15 3.19
N LEU A 277 -10.43 3.06 2.73
CA LEU A 277 -10.83 2.94 1.32
C LEU A 277 -11.89 3.99 1.01
N ASN A 278 -11.62 4.87 0.06
CA ASN A 278 -12.45 6.04 -0.22
C ASN A 278 -13.24 5.93 -1.53
N GLN A 279 -14.01 6.95 -1.87
CA GLN A 279 -14.87 6.99 -3.06
C GLN A 279 -14.12 6.97 -4.40
N ASP A 280 -12.81 7.23 -4.41
CA ASP A 280 -11.97 7.21 -5.61
C ASP A 280 -11.31 5.86 -5.85
N ALA A 281 -11.73 4.83 -5.08
CA ALA A 281 -11.23 3.48 -5.19
C ALA A 281 -11.47 2.90 -6.59
N SER A 282 -10.43 2.29 -7.13
CA SER A 282 -10.48 1.59 -8.42
C SER A 282 -11.24 0.27 -8.30
N LEU A 283 -12.16 0.02 -9.23
CA LEU A 283 -12.87 -1.27 -9.36
C LEU A 283 -12.10 -2.28 -10.24
N ASP A 284 -10.92 -1.93 -10.73
CA ASP A 284 -10.10 -2.81 -11.56
C ASP A 284 -9.67 -4.04 -10.78
N PRO A 285 -10.05 -5.27 -11.21
CA PRO A 285 -9.75 -6.50 -10.47
C PRO A 285 -8.28 -6.93 -10.57
N VAL A 286 -7.46 -6.27 -11.39
CA VAL A 286 -6.03 -6.55 -11.57
C VAL A 286 -5.19 -5.46 -10.90
N ALA A 287 -5.46 -4.21 -11.21
CA ALA A 287 -4.73 -3.08 -10.62
C ALA A 287 -5.08 -2.89 -9.14
N GLY A 288 -6.36 -2.98 -8.78
CA GLY A 288 -6.85 -2.73 -7.43
C GLY A 288 -6.51 -1.33 -6.93
N ASN A 289 -6.34 -1.21 -5.63
CA ASN A 289 -5.92 0.00 -4.94
C ASN A 289 -4.58 -0.27 -4.24
N PRO A 290 -3.45 -0.02 -4.94
CA PRO A 290 -2.13 -0.33 -4.42
C PRO A 290 -1.69 0.64 -3.33
N ASN A 291 -0.91 0.08 -2.38
CA ASN A 291 -0.14 0.80 -1.40
C ASN A 291 1.25 0.17 -1.30
N LYS A 292 2.31 0.94 -1.54
CA LYS A 292 3.68 0.44 -1.64
C LYS A 292 4.66 1.25 -0.83
N VAL A 293 5.72 0.59 -0.36
CA VAL A 293 6.79 1.20 0.41
C VAL A 293 8.14 0.85 -0.16
N GLN A 294 9.08 1.79 -0.06
CA GLN A 294 10.49 1.61 -0.35
C GLN A 294 11.30 2.24 0.79
N LEU A 295 12.34 1.55 1.25
CA LEU A 295 13.26 2.07 2.25
C LEU A 295 14.46 2.73 1.59
N THR A 296 14.78 3.96 2.00
CA THR A 296 16.06 4.63 1.74
C THR A 296 16.94 4.51 2.98
N TYR A 297 18.17 4.02 2.81
CA TYR A 297 19.10 3.75 3.91
C TYR A 297 20.53 4.20 3.59
N SER A 298 21.34 4.43 4.62
CA SER A 298 22.78 4.71 4.44
C SER A 298 23.48 3.47 3.91
N ASN A 299 24.26 3.62 2.83
CA ASN A 299 24.91 2.49 2.16
C ASN A 299 26.44 2.60 2.04
N ASN A 300 27.06 3.65 2.58
CA ASN A 300 28.49 3.83 2.48
C ASN A 300 29.12 4.18 3.85
N PRO A 301 29.79 3.25 4.54
CA PRO A 301 30.45 3.50 5.82
C PRO A 301 31.74 4.33 5.68
N ASN A 302 32.22 4.56 4.46
CA ASN A 302 33.46 5.30 4.20
C ASN A 302 33.25 6.81 4.16
N VAL A 303 32.01 7.25 4.04
CA VAL A 303 31.65 8.67 3.92
C VAL A 303 30.64 9.00 5.01
N ASP A 304 30.95 10.03 5.81
CA ASP A 304 29.99 10.53 6.79
C ASP A 304 28.81 11.18 6.05
N GLY A 305 27.63 10.56 6.17
CA GLY A 305 26.41 11.05 5.56
C GLY A 305 25.98 12.39 6.18
N LYS A 306 25.82 13.43 5.36
CA LYS A 306 25.24 14.68 5.82
C LYS A 306 23.74 14.57 5.91
N GLY A 307 23.17 14.95 7.04
CA GLY A 307 21.72 15.08 7.19
C GLY A 307 21.19 16.31 6.47
N ASP A 308 19.90 16.27 6.15
CA ASP A 308 19.18 17.44 5.66
C ASP A 308 19.18 18.55 6.74
N PRO A 309 19.41 19.84 6.38
CA PRO A 309 19.46 20.91 7.37
C PRO A 309 18.18 21.10 8.20
N LYS A 310 17.03 20.68 7.67
CA LYS A 310 15.73 20.80 8.35
C LYS A 310 15.37 19.53 9.14
N ASN A 311 15.91 18.39 8.72
CA ASN A 311 15.73 17.11 9.41
C ASN A 311 17.04 16.31 9.37
N PRO A 312 17.89 16.44 10.39
CA PRO A 312 19.22 15.82 10.40
C PRO A 312 19.23 14.30 10.30
N ASP A 313 18.11 13.63 10.57
CA ASP A 313 17.96 12.17 10.47
C ASP A 313 17.50 11.69 9.09
N LYS A 314 17.27 12.64 8.19
CA LYS A 314 17.01 12.41 6.77
C LYS A 314 18.29 12.68 5.97
N PRO A 315 18.59 11.92 4.90
CA PRO A 315 19.75 12.18 4.07
C PRO A 315 19.65 13.56 3.41
N GLY A 316 20.72 14.34 3.53
CA GLY A 316 20.90 15.61 2.83
C GLY A 316 21.42 15.40 1.40
N GLU A 317 21.59 16.52 0.68
CA GLU A 317 22.10 16.49 -0.69
C GLU A 317 23.49 15.83 -0.75
N GLY A 318 23.65 14.86 -1.65
CA GLY A 318 24.90 14.11 -1.84
C GLY A 318 25.22 13.08 -0.76
N ALA A 319 24.32 12.85 0.21
CA ALA A 319 24.51 11.77 1.17
C ALA A 319 24.43 10.41 0.46
N PRO A 320 25.39 9.50 0.67
CA PRO A 320 25.37 8.19 0.05
C PRO A 320 24.25 7.34 0.65
N THR A 321 23.31 6.91 -0.20
CA THR A 321 22.16 6.11 0.18
C THR A 321 21.88 5.01 -0.84
N GLY A 322 21.38 3.88 -0.34
CA GLY A 322 20.76 2.82 -1.14
C GLY A 322 19.25 2.82 -0.97
N LYS A 323 18.58 2.05 -1.83
CA LYS A 323 17.13 1.82 -1.78
C LYS A 323 16.82 0.34 -1.88
N THR A 324 15.86 -0.13 -1.10
CA THR A 324 15.33 -1.49 -1.24
C THR A 324 14.48 -1.60 -2.51
N PRO A 325 14.19 -2.82 -3.00
CA PRO A 325 13.03 -3.05 -3.85
C PRO A 325 11.76 -2.54 -3.18
N GLU A 326 10.75 -2.17 -3.99
CA GLU A 326 9.43 -1.81 -3.47
C GLU A 326 8.72 -3.06 -2.93
N SER A 327 8.00 -2.91 -1.81
CA SER A 327 7.06 -3.90 -1.29
C SER A 327 5.65 -3.33 -1.37
N GLU A 328 4.75 -4.05 -2.03
CA GLU A 328 3.42 -3.56 -2.39
C GLU A 328 2.31 -4.47 -1.85
N THR A 329 1.18 -3.87 -1.56
CA THR A 329 -0.09 -4.53 -1.23
C THR A 329 -1.21 -3.98 -2.10
N LYS A 330 -2.29 -4.75 -2.30
CA LYS A 330 -3.46 -4.33 -3.07
C LYS A 330 -4.75 -4.59 -2.30
N THR A 331 -5.65 -3.61 -2.31
CA THR A 331 -7.02 -3.77 -1.81
C THR A 331 -7.98 -3.68 -2.98
N TYR A 332 -8.89 -4.65 -3.08
CA TYR A 332 -9.87 -4.72 -4.16
C TYR A 332 -11.27 -4.38 -3.66
N VAL A 333 -12.04 -3.80 -4.56
CA VAL A 333 -13.44 -3.42 -4.35
C VAL A 333 -14.18 -3.62 -5.66
N THR A 334 -15.47 -3.89 -5.61
CA THR A 334 -16.29 -4.12 -6.79
C THR A 334 -17.58 -3.33 -6.74
N GLY A 335 -18.46 -3.58 -7.68
CA GLY A 335 -19.80 -3.01 -7.76
C GLY A 335 -20.72 -3.87 -8.62
N ILE A 336 -21.99 -3.51 -8.58
CA ILE A 336 -23.03 -4.15 -9.38
C ILE A 336 -23.69 -3.11 -10.30
N LYS A 337 -24.15 -3.58 -11.45
CA LYS A 337 -24.90 -2.83 -12.44
C LYS A 337 -26.22 -3.53 -12.68
N LEU A 338 -27.31 -2.88 -12.42
CA LEU A 338 -28.62 -3.38 -12.78
C LEU A 338 -29.18 -2.61 -13.97
N THR A 339 -29.87 -3.32 -14.87
CA THR A 339 -30.58 -2.74 -15.99
C THR A 339 -32.06 -3.10 -15.88
N LYS A 340 -32.91 -2.08 -15.88
CA LYS A 340 -34.35 -2.21 -15.73
C LYS A 340 -35.03 -2.41 -17.07
N VAL A 341 -35.75 -3.51 -17.25
CA VAL A 341 -36.36 -3.90 -18.51
C VAL A 341 -37.82 -4.30 -18.34
N ASP A 342 -38.58 -4.25 -19.44
CA ASP A 342 -39.90 -4.83 -19.54
C ASP A 342 -39.82 -6.37 -19.51
N GLY A 343 -40.62 -7.00 -18.68
CA GLY A 343 -40.64 -8.47 -18.56
C GLY A 343 -41.18 -9.22 -19.77
N ALA A 344 -41.84 -8.52 -20.72
CA ALA A 344 -42.30 -9.10 -21.97
C ALA A 344 -41.35 -8.81 -23.15
N ASP A 345 -40.57 -7.72 -23.08
CA ASP A 345 -39.57 -7.33 -24.08
C ASP A 345 -38.32 -6.77 -23.41
N HIS A 346 -37.28 -7.57 -23.31
CA HIS A 346 -36.01 -7.18 -22.67
C HIS A 346 -35.23 -6.09 -23.45
N ASN A 347 -35.58 -5.80 -24.69
CA ASN A 347 -35.00 -4.68 -25.44
C ASN A 347 -35.61 -3.32 -25.04
N LYS A 348 -36.75 -3.35 -24.35
CA LYS A 348 -37.40 -2.15 -23.84
C LYS A 348 -36.87 -1.83 -22.44
N MET A 349 -35.98 -0.82 -22.38
CA MET A 349 -35.48 -0.29 -21.13
C MET A 349 -36.56 0.53 -20.43
N LEU A 350 -36.60 0.43 -19.09
CA LEU A 350 -37.58 1.13 -18.25
C LEU A 350 -36.88 2.17 -17.38
N THR A 351 -37.45 3.39 -17.37
CA THR A 351 -36.96 4.52 -16.57
C THR A 351 -37.85 4.79 -15.35
N GLY A 352 -37.39 5.62 -14.41
CA GLY A 352 -38.18 6.04 -13.25
C GLY A 352 -38.21 5.04 -12.09
N ALA A 353 -37.61 3.86 -12.21
CA ALA A 353 -37.48 2.93 -11.10
C ALA A 353 -36.47 3.44 -10.07
N LYS A 354 -36.78 3.25 -8.79
CA LYS A 354 -35.87 3.55 -7.67
C LYS A 354 -35.59 2.29 -6.87
N PHE A 355 -34.33 2.06 -6.59
CA PHE A 355 -33.88 0.93 -5.82
C PHE A 355 -33.16 1.34 -4.54
N LYS A 356 -33.21 0.46 -3.55
CA LYS A 356 -32.48 0.54 -2.31
C LYS A 356 -31.59 -0.71 -2.18
N ILE A 357 -30.33 -0.50 -1.80
CA ILE A 357 -29.43 -1.59 -1.44
C ILE A 357 -29.22 -1.64 0.07
N GLU A 358 -29.24 -2.82 0.64
CA GLU A 358 -28.95 -3.11 2.04
C GLU A 358 -27.93 -4.24 2.13
N GLY A 359 -27.05 -4.20 3.13
CA GLY A 359 -26.09 -5.29 3.37
C GLY A 359 -25.39 -5.14 4.71
N ASN A 360 -25.02 -6.26 5.33
CA ASN A 360 -24.24 -6.24 6.56
C ASN A 360 -22.83 -5.72 6.29
N GLY A 361 -22.39 -4.72 7.07
CA GLY A 361 -21.07 -4.15 6.97
C GLY A 361 -20.89 -3.08 5.89
N VAL A 362 -21.91 -2.81 5.05
CA VAL A 362 -21.83 -1.72 4.07
C VAL A 362 -21.88 -0.37 4.79
N LYS A 363 -20.80 0.41 4.67
CA LYS A 363 -20.69 1.74 5.27
C LYS A 363 -21.01 2.84 4.28
N VAL A 364 -20.56 2.68 3.04
CA VAL A 364 -20.69 3.64 1.95
C VAL A 364 -20.92 2.90 0.64
N VAL A 365 -21.83 3.39 -0.18
CA VAL A 365 -22.07 2.92 -1.54
C VAL A 365 -22.20 4.12 -2.45
N LEU A 366 -21.53 4.10 -3.59
CA LEU A 366 -21.66 5.13 -4.62
C LEU A 366 -22.87 4.80 -5.49
N VAL A 367 -23.73 5.76 -5.70
CA VAL A 367 -24.95 5.61 -6.49
C VAL A 367 -25.12 6.74 -7.48
N ASN A 368 -25.89 6.48 -8.54
CA ASN A 368 -26.32 7.53 -9.47
C ASN A 368 -27.30 8.48 -8.79
N LYS A 369 -27.13 9.77 -9.00
CA LYS A 369 -28.07 10.80 -8.58
C LYS A 369 -28.69 11.51 -9.77
N GLU A 370 -29.94 11.92 -9.60
CA GLU A 370 -30.54 12.91 -10.47
C GLU A 370 -29.96 14.29 -10.13
N VAL A 371 -29.47 14.97 -11.14
CA VAL A 371 -28.96 16.33 -11.05
C VAL A 371 -29.68 17.19 -12.10
N TYR A 372 -29.76 18.48 -11.86
CA TYR A 372 -30.35 19.43 -12.77
C TYR A 372 -29.24 20.33 -13.30
N GLU A 373 -29.04 20.26 -14.61
CA GLU A 373 -28.03 21.06 -15.31
C GLU A 373 -28.69 22.27 -15.96
N GLU A 374 -28.07 23.44 -15.83
CA GLU A 374 -28.50 24.67 -16.47
C GLU A 374 -28.35 24.54 -17.97
N THR A 375 -29.43 24.86 -18.69
CA THR A 375 -29.47 24.82 -20.16
C THR A 375 -30.55 25.76 -20.72
N SER A 376 -30.35 26.26 -21.93
CA SER A 376 -31.29 27.14 -22.59
C SER A 376 -32.59 26.44 -23.04
N ASP A 377 -32.55 25.12 -23.21
CA ASP A 377 -33.66 24.28 -23.63
C ASP A 377 -34.29 23.47 -22.49
N GLY A 378 -33.95 23.80 -21.25
CA GLY A 378 -34.47 23.14 -20.07
C GLY A 378 -35.95 23.32 -19.85
N THR A 379 -36.57 22.37 -19.15
CA THR A 379 -38.00 22.38 -18.79
C THR A 379 -38.24 22.57 -17.31
N TYR A 380 -37.19 22.57 -16.48
CA TYR A 380 -37.27 22.71 -15.02
C TYR A 380 -36.88 24.12 -14.58
N TYR A 381 -37.46 24.54 -13.48
CA TYR A 381 -37.18 25.79 -12.75
C TYR A 381 -36.73 25.47 -11.33
N MET A 382 -35.72 26.17 -10.83
CA MET A 382 -35.26 26.04 -9.44
C MET A 382 -36.10 26.93 -8.53
N LEU A 383 -36.62 26.35 -7.45
CA LEU A 383 -37.34 27.07 -6.41
C LEU A 383 -36.38 27.65 -5.35
N LYS A 384 -36.85 28.63 -4.56
CA LYS A 384 -36.08 29.20 -3.42
C LYS A 384 -35.64 28.15 -2.40
N THR A 385 -36.31 27.02 -2.31
CA THR A 385 -36.00 25.88 -1.48
C THR A 385 -34.81 25.06 -2.01
N GLY A 386 -34.32 25.36 -3.24
CA GLY A 386 -33.30 24.55 -3.92
C GLY A 386 -33.85 23.29 -4.58
N THR A 387 -35.16 23.11 -4.60
CA THR A 387 -35.84 22.03 -5.33
C THR A 387 -36.24 22.50 -6.73
N TYR A 388 -36.55 21.56 -7.63
CA TYR A 388 -36.86 21.83 -9.02
C TYR A 388 -38.28 21.41 -9.37
N THR A 389 -38.92 22.15 -10.28
CA THR A 389 -40.27 21.89 -10.75
C THR A 389 -40.38 22.12 -12.28
N GLU A 390 -41.24 21.37 -12.95
CA GLU A 390 -41.55 21.58 -14.37
C GLU A 390 -42.58 22.71 -14.58
N THR A 391 -43.36 23.06 -13.55
CA THR A 391 -44.33 24.14 -13.60
C THR A 391 -43.61 25.46 -13.36
N ALA A 392 -43.76 26.41 -14.31
CA ALA A 392 -43.21 27.74 -14.14
C ALA A 392 -43.78 28.39 -12.87
N PRO A 393 -42.95 28.79 -11.92
CA PRO A 393 -43.42 29.45 -10.70
C PRO A 393 -43.99 30.83 -11.08
N ILE A 394 -45.13 31.17 -10.52
CA ILE A 394 -45.87 32.43 -10.79
C ILE A 394 -45.81 33.42 -9.65
N ASP A 395 -45.14 33.09 -8.55
CA ASP A 395 -45.11 33.88 -7.34
C ASP A 395 -43.73 33.92 -6.68
N GLU A 396 -43.67 34.38 -5.44
CA GLU A 396 -42.44 34.52 -4.64
C GLU A 396 -41.77 33.20 -4.29
N THR A 397 -42.30 32.05 -4.69
CA THR A 397 -41.71 30.72 -4.39
C THR A 397 -40.50 30.44 -5.24
N ALA A 398 -40.33 31.13 -6.38
CA ALA A 398 -39.15 31.02 -7.22
C ALA A 398 -37.95 31.76 -6.65
N SER A 399 -36.75 31.23 -6.83
CA SER A 399 -35.51 31.90 -6.44
C SER A 399 -35.24 33.16 -7.28
N SER A 400 -35.58 33.11 -8.58
CA SER A 400 -35.66 34.22 -9.52
C SER A 400 -36.54 33.74 -10.69
N TYR A 401 -37.68 34.35 -10.89
CA TYR A 401 -38.52 33.99 -12.03
C TYR A 401 -38.97 35.24 -12.79
N ASP A 402 -38.51 35.31 -14.02
CA ASP A 402 -38.95 36.26 -15.04
C ASP A 402 -38.81 35.61 -16.43
N SER A 403 -38.98 36.35 -17.49
CA SER A 403 -38.84 35.83 -18.87
C SER A 403 -37.42 35.39 -19.25
N THR A 404 -36.43 35.77 -18.44
CA THR A 404 -35.01 35.43 -18.59
C THR A 404 -34.54 34.41 -17.58
N THR A 405 -35.43 33.85 -16.75
CA THR A 405 -35.12 32.89 -15.70
C THR A 405 -34.36 31.67 -16.24
N THR A 406 -33.29 31.31 -15.56
CA THR A 406 -32.49 30.14 -15.85
C THR A 406 -33.34 28.87 -15.78
N LYS A 407 -33.21 28.05 -16.81
CA LYS A 407 -33.89 26.75 -16.93
C LYS A 407 -32.89 25.62 -16.74
N TYR A 408 -33.40 24.48 -16.36
CA TYR A 408 -32.63 23.28 -16.06
C TYR A 408 -33.20 22.08 -16.80
N LYS A 409 -32.33 21.18 -17.19
CA LYS A 409 -32.65 19.86 -17.69
C LYS A 409 -32.29 18.84 -16.62
N LYS A 410 -33.21 17.93 -16.34
CA LYS A 410 -32.95 16.81 -15.47
C LYS A 410 -32.03 15.81 -16.17
N VAL A 411 -30.87 15.55 -15.60
CA VAL A 411 -29.93 14.55 -16.10
C VAL A 411 -29.59 13.59 -14.97
N THR A 412 -29.30 12.35 -15.32
CA THR A 412 -28.78 11.39 -14.35
C THR A 412 -27.27 11.39 -14.49
N ALA A 413 -26.59 12.04 -13.55
CA ALA A 413 -25.15 12.00 -13.46
C ALA A 413 -24.71 10.98 -12.41
N VAL A 414 -23.66 10.22 -12.72
CA VAL A 414 -22.95 9.44 -11.72
C VAL A 414 -22.19 10.44 -10.86
N THR A 415 -22.85 10.94 -9.82
CA THR A 415 -22.14 11.71 -8.81
C THR A 415 -21.52 10.73 -7.82
N LYS A 416 -20.23 10.86 -7.58
CA LYS A 416 -19.53 10.18 -6.50
C LYS A 416 -19.93 10.78 -5.15
N ASP A 417 -21.22 10.75 -4.85
CA ASP A 417 -21.70 11.19 -3.56
C ASP A 417 -21.67 10.02 -2.59
N THR A 418 -20.95 10.19 -1.51
CA THR A 418 -20.96 9.28 -0.39
C THR A 418 -22.34 9.34 0.28
N VAL A 419 -23.16 8.36 0.00
CA VAL A 419 -24.35 8.13 0.83
C VAL A 419 -23.87 7.51 2.12
N ASN A 420 -23.56 8.35 3.09
CA ASN A 420 -23.18 7.94 4.44
C ASN A 420 -24.40 7.39 5.17
N THR A 421 -24.80 6.15 4.80
CA THR A 421 -25.89 5.48 5.47
C THR A 421 -25.43 4.09 5.87
N LYS A 422 -25.54 3.84 7.13
CA LYS A 422 -25.21 2.56 7.74
C LYS A 422 -25.91 1.35 7.09
N VAL A 423 -26.79 1.48 6.10
CA VAL A 423 -27.54 0.32 5.57
C VAL A 423 -28.41 0.64 4.35
N ASN A 424 -28.63 1.89 3.94
CA ASN A 424 -29.68 2.23 2.99
C ASN A 424 -29.19 3.22 1.92
N ALA A 425 -28.48 2.75 0.90
CA ALA A 425 -28.24 3.56 -0.28
C ALA A 425 -29.42 3.42 -1.26
N THR A 426 -29.92 4.52 -1.77
CA THR A 426 -31.00 4.54 -2.76
C THR A 426 -30.56 5.27 -4.02
N GLY A 427 -30.94 4.76 -5.19
CA GLY A 427 -30.68 5.39 -6.46
C GLY A 427 -31.82 5.16 -7.47
N TYR A 428 -31.91 6.06 -8.44
CA TYR A 428 -32.79 5.92 -9.60
C TYR A 428 -32.03 5.33 -10.78
N VAL A 429 -32.73 4.52 -11.59
CA VAL A 429 -32.19 4.16 -12.89
C VAL A 429 -32.10 5.41 -13.78
N ASP A 430 -31.07 5.47 -14.62
CA ASP A 430 -30.84 6.54 -15.57
C ASP A 430 -31.79 6.46 -16.78
N GLU A 431 -31.60 7.34 -17.77
CA GLU A 431 -32.39 7.38 -19.00
C GLU A 431 -32.29 6.10 -19.86
N LYS A 432 -31.26 5.26 -19.59
CA LYS A 432 -31.07 3.96 -20.23
C LYS A 432 -31.58 2.79 -19.39
N GLY A 433 -32.27 3.09 -18.29
CA GLY A 433 -32.72 2.07 -17.31
C GLY A 433 -31.61 1.45 -16.46
N VAL A 434 -30.44 2.10 -16.37
CA VAL A 434 -29.27 1.57 -15.67
C VAL A 434 -29.11 2.24 -14.31
N LEU A 435 -28.73 1.45 -13.29
CA LEU A 435 -28.28 1.92 -11.98
C LEU A 435 -27.06 1.11 -11.56
N THR A 436 -26.05 1.78 -11.01
CA THR A 436 -24.88 1.14 -10.43
C THR A 436 -24.83 1.34 -8.92
N PHE A 437 -24.35 0.32 -8.22
CA PHE A 437 -23.94 0.41 -6.81
C PHE A 437 -22.47 -0.01 -6.73
N GLU A 438 -21.60 0.94 -6.45
CA GLU A 438 -20.16 0.75 -6.42
C GLU A 438 -19.62 0.83 -4.98
N GLY A 439 -18.45 0.25 -4.74
CA GLY A 439 -17.83 0.28 -3.43
C GLY A 439 -18.17 -0.91 -2.54
N LEU A 440 -18.50 -2.05 -3.14
CA LEU A 440 -18.90 -3.27 -2.46
C LEU A 440 -17.71 -4.23 -2.34
N GLY A 441 -17.48 -4.75 -1.13
CA GLY A 441 -16.61 -5.89 -0.87
C GLY A 441 -17.40 -7.20 -0.85
N GLU A 442 -16.74 -8.27 -0.41
CA GLU A 442 -17.39 -9.56 -0.18
C GLU A 442 -18.54 -9.42 0.84
N GLY A 443 -19.67 -10.03 0.53
CA GLY A 443 -20.84 -9.98 1.40
C GLY A 443 -22.14 -10.40 0.74
N THR A 444 -23.21 -10.32 1.51
CA THR A 444 -24.59 -10.54 1.05
C THR A 444 -25.35 -9.23 1.09
N TYR A 445 -25.94 -8.87 -0.04
CA TYR A 445 -26.67 -7.63 -0.25
C TYR A 445 -28.10 -7.93 -0.65
N THR A 446 -29.02 -7.04 -0.29
CA THR A 446 -30.43 -7.09 -0.69
C THR A 446 -30.78 -5.86 -1.48
N ILE A 447 -31.28 -6.02 -2.70
CA ILE A 447 -31.73 -4.95 -3.57
C ILE A 447 -33.25 -4.96 -3.63
N LYS A 448 -33.86 -3.87 -3.19
CA LYS A 448 -35.31 -3.71 -3.16
C LYS A 448 -35.75 -2.58 -4.08
N GLU A 449 -36.67 -2.86 -4.97
CA GLU A 449 -37.36 -1.80 -5.73
C GLU A 449 -38.33 -1.06 -4.79
N ILE A 450 -38.17 0.26 -4.67
CA ILE A 450 -39.02 1.10 -3.80
C ILE A 450 -39.93 2.04 -4.59
N VAL A 451 -39.64 2.25 -5.91
CA VAL A 451 -40.52 2.92 -6.88
C VAL A 451 -40.44 2.12 -8.17
N ALA A 452 -41.58 1.69 -8.67
CA ALA A 452 -41.67 1.03 -9.96
C ALA A 452 -41.70 2.06 -11.13
N PRO A 453 -41.31 1.65 -12.35
CA PRO A 453 -41.55 2.46 -13.55
C PRO A 453 -43.03 2.75 -13.73
N ASN A 454 -43.35 3.90 -14.37
CA ASN A 454 -44.74 4.27 -14.61
C ASN A 454 -45.46 3.22 -15.48
N GLY A 455 -46.62 2.74 -15.03
CA GLY A 455 -47.42 1.69 -15.67
C GLY A 455 -46.97 0.26 -15.37
N TYR A 456 -46.04 0.09 -14.44
CA TYR A 456 -45.55 -1.23 -14.00
C TYR A 456 -45.77 -1.46 -12.50
N ASN A 457 -45.81 -2.73 -12.10
CA ASN A 457 -45.97 -3.11 -10.71
C ASN A 457 -44.60 -3.27 -10.03
N LEU A 458 -44.51 -2.96 -8.73
CA LEU A 458 -43.33 -3.22 -7.91
C LEU A 458 -42.95 -4.69 -7.94
N LEU A 459 -41.68 -4.95 -7.81
CA LEU A 459 -41.17 -6.32 -7.58
C LEU A 459 -41.79 -6.92 -6.32
N LYS A 460 -42.23 -8.17 -6.43
CA LYS A 460 -42.87 -8.91 -5.33
C LYS A 460 -41.91 -9.21 -4.17
N ALA A 461 -40.63 -9.39 -4.48
CA ALA A 461 -39.59 -9.73 -3.52
C ALA A 461 -38.30 -8.96 -3.83
N PRO A 462 -37.49 -8.66 -2.81
CA PRO A 462 -36.13 -8.14 -3.02
C PRO A 462 -35.24 -9.18 -3.71
N ILE A 463 -34.21 -8.69 -4.40
CA ILE A 463 -33.19 -9.51 -5.07
C ILE A 463 -32.04 -9.69 -4.09
N LYS A 464 -31.64 -10.94 -3.85
CA LYS A 464 -30.47 -11.27 -3.04
C LYS A 464 -29.24 -11.35 -3.92
N VAL A 465 -28.23 -10.53 -3.62
CA VAL A 465 -26.93 -10.55 -4.30
C VAL A 465 -25.87 -11.05 -3.33
N GLU A 466 -25.15 -12.10 -3.74
CA GLU A 466 -24.00 -12.61 -2.99
C GLU A 466 -22.71 -12.32 -3.75
N ILE A 467 -21.74 -11.68 -3.09
CA ILE A 467 -20.42 -11.36 -3.62
C ILE A 467 -19.39 -12.15 -2.81
N LYS A 468 -18.57 -12.93 -3.48
CA LYS A 468 -17.40 -13.62 -2.92
C LYS A 468 -16.14 -13.15 -3.63
N ALA A 469 -15.05 -13.02 -2.88
CA ALA A 469 -13.77 -12.56 -3.36
C ALA A 469 -12.67 -13.60 -3.11
N ASN A 470 -11.84 -13.84 -4.11
CA ASN A 470 -10.56 -14.52 -3.96
C ASN A 470 -9.46 -13.51 -4.35
N ALA A 471 -9.01 -12.74 -3.36
CA ALA A 471 -8.04 -11.67 -3.56
C ALA A 471 -6.62 -12.23 -3.49
N THR A 472 -5.87 -12.06 -4.57
CA THR A 472 -4.44 -12.34 -4.67
C THR A 472 -3.69 -11.09 -5.07
N PHE A 473 -2.37 -11.07 -4.92
CA PHE A 473 -1.56 -9.93 -5.39
C PHE A 473 -1.66 -9.72 -6.91
N ALA A 474 -1.85 -10.79 -7.68
CA ALA A 474 -1.98 -10.70 -9.13
C ALA A 474 -3.34 -10.12 -9.57
N LYS A 475 -4.43 -10.53 -8.89
CA LYS A 475 -5.82 -10.12 -9.23
C LYS A 475 -6.79 -10.52 -8.12
N CYS A 476 -7.98 -9.96 -8.17
CA CYS A 476 -9.14 -10.45 -7.42
C CYS A 476 -10.12 -11.18 -8.35
N GLU A 477 -10.44 -12.42 -8.02
CA GLU A 477 -11.47 -13.18 -8.70
C GLU A 477 -12.78 -13.05 -7.90
N TRP A 478 -13.73 -12.33 -8.49
CA TRP A 478 -15.05 -12.14 -7.90
C TRP A 478 -16.02 -13.19 -8.40
N THR A 479 -16.79 -13.78 -7.50
CA THR A 479 -17.95 -14.62 -7.84
C THR A 479 -19.20 -13.92 -7.33
N VAL A 480 -20.07 -13.51 -8.25
CA VAL A 480 -21.30 -12.79 -7.92
C VAL A 480 -22.51 -13.57 -8.40
N THR A 481 -23.53 -13.67 -7.54
CA THR A 481 -24.82 -14.27 -7.88
C THR A 481 -25.95 -13.31 -7.53
N ALA A 482 -27.00 -13.29 -8.36
CA ALA A 482 -28.27 -12.62 -8.09
C ALA A 482 -29.38 -13.68 -8.02
N ASP A 483 -30.06 -13.80 -6.87
CA ASP A 483 -31.03 -14.86 -6.56
C ASP A 483 -30.50 -16.28 -6.90
N GLY A 484 -29.21 -16.50 -6.57
CA GLY A 484 -28.52 -17.78 -6.80
C GLY A 484 -28.05 -18.01 -8.25
N LYS A 485 -28.33 -17.12 -9.18
CA LYS A 485 -27.87 -17.22 -10.57
C LYS A 485 -26.55 -16.49 -10.75
N PRO A 486 -25.55 -17.08 -11.43
CA PRO A 486 -24.28 -16.43 -11.72
C PRO A 486 -24.47 -15.13 -12.52
N VAL A 487 -23.70 -14.11 -12.15
CA VAL A 487 -23.68 -12.80 -12.79
C VAL A 487 -22.30 -12.57 -13.40
N THR A 488 -22.25 -12.06 -14.63
CA THR A 488 -21.01 -11.76 -15.34
C THR A 488 -20.61 -10.29 -15.23
N ALA A 489 -19.32 -10.02 -15.28
CA ALA A 489 -18.80 -8.65 -15.27
C ALA A 489 -18.99 -7.96 -16.63
N ASP A 490 -19.37 -6.70 -16.59
CA ASP A 490 -19.37 -5.75 -17.69
C ASP A 490 -18.65 -4.47 -17.22
N ASN A 491 -17.48 -4.16 -17.81
CA ASN A 491 -16.63 -3.03 -17.40
C ASN A 491 -16.37 -2.95 -15.89
N ASN A 492 -15.92 -4.07 -15.29
CA ASN A 492 -15.61 -4.23 -13.85
C ASN A 492 -16.83 -4.12 -12.91
N LEU A 493 -18.04 -4.07 -13.44
CA LEU A 493 -19.29 -4.14 -12.68
C LEU A 493 -20.02 -5.44 -13.00
N TYR A 494 -20.61 -6.06 -12.00
CA TYR A 494 -21.39 -7.30 -12.17
C TYR A 494 -22.82 -6.96 -12.58
N ALA A 495 -23.18 -7.29 -13.84
CA ALA A 495 -24.36 -6.79 -14.51
C ALA A 495 -25.48 -7.82 -14.58
N PHE A 496 -26.71 -7.44 -14.23
CA PHE A 496 -27.90 -8.27 -14.38
C PHE A 496 -29.14 -7.44 -14.71
N LEU A 497 -30.14 -8.10 -15.31
CA LEU A 497 -31.41 -7.50 -15.68
C LEU A 497 -32.42 -7.63 -14.53
N ILE A 498 -33.25 -6.60 -14.36
CA ILE A 498 -34.39 -6.61 -13.46
C ILE A 498 -35.65 -6.33 -14.28
N GLU A 499 -36.57 -7.29 -14.34
CA GLU A 499 -37.82 -7.22 -15.07
C GLU A 499 -38.91 -6.61 -14.21
N ASN A 500 -39.72 -5.70 -14.78
CA ASN A 500 -41.05 -5.38 -14.27
C ASN A 500 -42.14 -5.82 -15.24
N LYS A 501 -43.27 -6.16 -14.68
CA LYS A 501 -44.46 -6.57 -15.45
C LYS A 501 -45.57 -5.58 -15.25
N SER A 502 -46.22 -5.20 -16.35
CA SER A 502 -47.48 -4.44 -16.32
C SER A 502 -48.63 -5.43 -16.05
N GLY A 503 -49.65 -4.94 -15.42
CA GLY A 503 -50.86 -5.73 -15.16
C GLY A 503 -51.83 -4.99 -14.27
N ALA A 504 -53.09 -5.33 -14.38
CA ALA A 504 -54.16 -4.79 -13.58
C ALA A 504 -54.77 -5.91 -12.71
N GLU A 505 -55.26 -5.57 -11.56
CA GLU A 505 -56.03 -6.48 -10.72
C GLU A 505 -57.38 -6.74 -11.45
N LEU A 506 -57.63 -7.99 -11.76
CA LEU A 506 -58.90 -8.38 -12.37
C LEU A 506 -59.98 -8.40 -11.28
N PRO A 507 -61.20 -7.88 -11.59
CA PRO A 507 -62.27 -7.85 -10.63
C PRO A 507 -62.63 -9.29 -10.24
N SER A 508 -62.62 -9.53 -8.95
CA SER A 508 -63.00 -10.84 -8.35
C SER A 508 -64.52 -10.86 -8.12
N THR A 509 -65.21 -11.82 -8.73
CA THR A 509 -66.67 -11.99 -8.52
C THR A 509 -66.98 -12.65 -7.17
N GLY A 510 -65.98 -13.04 -6.40
CA GLY A 510 -66.11 -13.68 -5.08
C GLY A 510 -65.91 -12.75 -3.88
N GLY A 511 -65.98 -11.45 -4.02
CA GLY A 511 -65.78 -10.47 -2.94
C GLY A 511 -66.95 -10.34 -1.95
N ILE A 512 -66.81 -9.36 -1.05
CA ILE A 512 -67.74 -9.07 0.07
C ILE A 512 -69.23 -9.07 -0.36
N GLY A 513 -69.52 -8.71 -1.62
CA GLY A 513 -70.89 -8.73 -2.16
C GLY A 513 -71.55 -10.11 -2.13
N THR A 514 -70.84 -11.17 -2.51
CA THR A 514 -71.36 -12.55 -2.46
C THR A 514 -71.61 -12.99 -1.02
N THR A 515 -70.76 -12.66 -0.08
CA THR A 515 -70.96 -12.95 1.35
C THR A 515 -72.20 -12.23 1.91
N VAL A 516 -72.42 -10.97 1.52
CA VAL A 516 -73.59 -10.16 1.89
C VAL A 516 -74.86 -10.79 1.31
N PHE A 517 -74.84 -11.23 0.03
CA PHE A 517 -75.97 -11.92 -0.58
C PHE A 517 -76.30 -13.26 0.08
N TYR A 518 -75.32 -14.07 0.48
CA TYR A 518 -75.54 -15.30 1.22
C TYR A 518 -76.09 -15.08 2.62
N VAL A 519 -75.60 -14.05 3.33
CA VAL A 519 -76.11 -13.68 4.66
C VAL A 519 -77.54 -13.14 4.58
N LEU A 520 -77.82 -12.20 3.67
CA LEU A 520 -79.16 -11.64 3.46
C LEU A 520 -80.11 -12.73 2.96
N GLY A 521 -79.70 -13.55 2.01
CA GLY A 521 -80.51 -14.67 1.49
C GLY A 521 -80.81 -15.70 2.59
N GLY A 522 -79.84 -16.06 3.41
CA GLY A 522 -80.03 -16.94 4.57
C GLY A 522 -81.00 -16.34 5.60
N LEU A 523 -80.87 -15.07 5.90
CA LEU A 523 -81.76 -14.37 6.82
C LEU A 523 -83.23 -14.32 6.33
N LEU A 524 -83.45 -14.08 5.03
CA LEU A 524 -84.76 -14.12 4.41
C LEU A 524 -85.40 -15.54 4.47
N VAL A 525 -84.63 -16.58 4.22
CA VAL A 525 -85.12 -17.98 4.34
C VAL A 525 -85.51 -18.32 5.77
N VAL A 526 -84.73 -17.89 6.77
CA VAL A 526 -85.05 -18.10 8.19
C VAL A 526 -86.32 -17.29 8.55
N CYS A 527 -86.42 -16.05 8.15
CA CYS A 527 -87.64 -15.23 8.39
C CYS A 527 -88.88 -15.82 7.73
N ALA A 528 -88.81 -16.30 6.49
CA ALA A 528 -89.90 -16.96 5.79
C ALA A 528 -90.30 -18.28 6.50
N GLY A 529 -89.31 -19.06 6.99
CA GLY A 529 -89.57 -20.28 7.81
C GLY A 529 -90.30 -20.00 9.11
N VAL A 530 -89.84 -18.91 9.83
CA VAL A 530 -90.53 -18.52 11.07
C VAL A 530 -91.96 -18.00 10.79
N LEU A 531 -92.16 -17.25 9.72
CA LEU A 531 -93.52 -16.81 9.34
C LEU A 531 -94.43 -17.94 8.93
N LEU A 532 -93.96 -18.96 8.25
CA LEU A 532 -94.69 -20.13 7.86
C LEU A 532 -95.07 -20.98 9.12
N ILE A 533 -94.15 -21.10 10.03
CA ILE A 533 -94.43 -21.87 11.30
C ILE A 533 -95.44 -21.12 12.18
N THR A 534 -95.28 -19.78 12.29
CA THR A 534 -96.24 -18.95 13.06
C THR A 534 -97.62 -18.96 12.41
N LYS A 535 -97.71 -18.85 11.06
CA LYS A 535 -98.96 -18.91 10.32
C LYS A 535 -99.61 -20.29 10.47
N ARG A 536 -98.84 -21.38 10.48
CA ARG A 536 -99.35 -22.76 10.72
C ARG A 536 -99.82 -22.94 12.15
N ARG A 537 -99.17 -22.29 13.16
CA ARG A 537 -99.62 -22.35 14.56
C ARG A 537 -100.90 -21.53 14.76
N MET A 538 -101.02 -20.38 14.15
CA MET A 538 -102.25 -19.56 14.26
C MET A 538 -103.46 -20.26 13.60
N ASN A 539 -103.29 -20.96 12.47
CA ASN A 539 -104.37 -21.67 11.80
C ASN A 539 -104.73 -23.00 12.50
N LYS A 540 -103.99 -23.45 13.53
CA LYS A 540 -104.39 -24.65 14.36
C LYS A 540 -105.15 -24.27 15.62
N ASN A 541 -105.26 -22.99 15.98
CA ASN A 541 -105.94 -22.46 17.18
C ASN A 541 -107.17 -21.55 16.82
N ALA A 542 -107.66 -21.66 15.55
CA ALA A 542 -108.93 -21.08 15.09
C ALA A 542 -109.96 -22.16 14.85
#